data_a40ee7939dbad9e1bf71f0c417a59afe
#
_entry.id   a40ee7939dbad9e1bf71f0c417a59afe
#
_cell.length_a   1.000
_cell.length_b   1.000
_cell.length_c   1.000
_cell.angle_alpha   90.00
_cell.angle_beta   90.00
_cell.angle_gamma   90.00
#
_symmetry.space_group_name_H-M   'P 1'
#
loop_
_entity.id
_entity.type
_entity.pdbx_description
1 polymer ?
#
loop_
_entity_poly.entity_id
_entity_poly.type
_entity_poly.pdbx_seq_one_letter_code
_entity_poly.pdbx_strand_id
1 'polypeptide(L)'
;MLIFRYLLKETLKSQLAIFFILMAIFVTLRFVRVLGDASDGDIPAGLVLGFLGLYAPILSSLVLPISAYLGIMLAHGRLYVDSEMTVMRACGISEWYVTRVMLFLSVLIMIATGAITLYFSPLAAENEYKLREKARSEAGISALMPGRFQQTGNEKAVIFVHDVDTNTEGQDQLLRVFLSQNHTDDNDEDVRVVYAQTGEVATSADGTRNLVLREGVQYEGKQSEKAYRKVEFDEYQIQIADKPADEPRKKVSVLPTSELWEDDSIEARAELQWRIAIPLSIPFLVLIAVPLSAVDPRQGRFGKMFPAILLYLGYFLLLLASRRVLEDGKMPPQLGLWWVHTVMLIIGIALIVRDRKTGTQLRAWVLGKK
;
A
#
# COMPACT_ATOMS: atom_id res chain seq x y z
N MET A 1 -8.29 -36.14 18.58
CA MET A 1 -7.37 -35.00 18.73
C MET A 1 -6.16 -35.04 17.78
N LEU A 2 -5.66 -36.18 17.37
CA LEU A 2 -4.46 -36.31 16.54
C LEU A 2 -4.64 -35.69 15.14
N ILE A 3 -5.75 -36.00 14.45
CA ILE A 3 -6.05 -35.47 13.10
C ILE A 3 -6.26 -33.95 13.11
N PHE A 4 -6.92 -33.42 14.14
CA PHE A 4 -7.07 -31.97 14.31
C PHE A 4 -5.70 -31.26 14.33
N ARG A 5 -4.78 -31.73 15.17
CA ARG A 5 -3.43 -31.17 15.27
C ARG A 5 -2.63 -31.36 14.00
N TYR A 6 -2.80 -32.49 13.32
CA TYR A 6 -2.13 -32.76 12.06
C TYR A 6 -2.56 -31.77 10.97
N LEU A 7 -3.87 -31.62 10.72
CA LEU A 7 -4.41 -30.69 9.72
C LEU A 7 -3.99 -29.25 10.01
N LEU A 8 -4.08 -28.81 11.28
CA LEU A 8 -3.64 -27.49 11.68
C LEU A 8 -2.15 -27.27 11.39
N LYS A 9 -1.30 -28.21 11.80
CA LYS A 9 0.16 -28.10 11.66
C LYS A 9 0.57 -28.04 10.20
N GLU A 10 0.00 -28.91 9.35
CA GLU A 10 0.33 -28.96 7.93
C GLU A 10 -0.14 -27.71 7.19
N THR A 11 -1.35 -27.22 7.51
CA THR A 11 -1.86 -25.99 6.92
C THR A 11 -1.06 -24.76 7.39
N LEU A 12 -0.77 -24.66 8.69
CA LEU A 12 -0.02 -23.54 9.24
C LEU A 12 1.41 -23.49 8.69
N LYS A 13 2.08 -24.62 8.53
CA LYS A 13 3.41 -24.68 7.89
C LYS A 13 3.37 -24.12 6.47
N SER A 14 2.40 -24.58 5.66
CA SER A 14 2.25 -24.12 4.28
C SER A 14 1.91 -22.62 4.23
N GLN A 15 1.04 -22.15 5.10
CA GLN A 15 0.67 -20.74 5.21
C GLN A 15 1.88 -19.87 5.60
N LEU A 16 2.65 -20.27 6.62
CA LEU A 16 3.84 -19.52 7.05
C LEU A 16 4.89 -19.48 5.94
N ALA A 17 5.11 -20.59 5.23
CA ALA A 17 6.04 -20.63 4.11
C ALA A 17 5.62 -19.62 3.01
N ILE A 18 4.34 -19.61 2.63
CA ILE A 18 3.82 -18.66 1.64
C ILE A 18 3.89 -17.22 2.17
N PHE A 19 3.54 -17.01 3.43
CA PHE A 19 3.61 -15.69 4.08
C PHE A 19 5.02 -15.11 3.98
N PHE A 20 6.04 -15.86 4.39
CA PHE A 20 7.42 -15.37 4.32
C PHE A 20 7.92 -15.17 2.90
N ILE A 21 7.54 -16.04 1.95
CA ILE A 21 7.89 -15.87 0.54
C ILE A 21 7.26 -14.58 -0.02
N LEU A 22 5.97 -14.37 0.18
CA LEU A 22 5.29 -13.17 -0.30
C LEU A 22 5.79 -11.91 0.41
N MET A 23 6.02 -11.98 1.73
CA MET A 23 6.63 -10.87 2.47
C MET A 23 8.00 -10.51 1.92
N ALA A 24 8.87 -11.48 1.65
CA ALA A 24 10.18 -11.23 1.05
C ALA A 24 10.05 -10.51 -0.30
N ILE A 25 9.12 -10.97 -1.16
CA ILE A 25 8.87 -10.33 -2.46
C ILE A 25 8.39 -8.89 -2.28
N PHE A 26 7.35 -8.65 -1.46
CA PHE A 26 6.78 -7.31 -1.29
C PHE A 26 7.73 -6.35 -0.57
N VAL A 27 8.48 -6.84 0.43
CA VAL A 27 9.50 -6.05 1.12
C VAL A 27 10.63 -5.67 0.14
N THR A 28 11.07 -6.59 -0.73
CA THR A 28 12.08 -6.28 -1.76
C THR A 28 11.57 -5.23 -2.75
N LEU A 29 10.34 -5.36 -3.24
CA LEU A 29 9.73 -4.35 -4.12
C LEU A 29 9.62 -2.99 -3.43
N ARG A 30 9.30 -2.97 -2.13
CA ARG A 30 9.23 -1.74 -1.36
C ARG A 30 10.61 -1.14 -1.10
N PHE A 31 11.60 -1.99 -0.81
CA PHE A 31 13.00 -1.59 -0.64
C PHE A 31 13.53 -0.86 -1.88
N VAL A 32 13.32 -1.42 -3.08
CA VAL A 32 13.74 -0.78 -4.34
C VAL A 32 13.12 0.61 -4.49
N ARG A 33 11.84 0.77 -4.13
CA ARG A 33 11.16 2.07 -4.18
C ARG A 33 11.73 3.07 -3.17
N VAL A 34 11.91 2.64 -1.90
CA VAL A 34 12.49 3.51 -0.86
C VAL A 34 13.94 3.88 -1.18
N LEU A 35 14.68 2.95 -1.81
CA LEU A 35 16.04 3.24 -2.29
C LEU A 35 16.04 4.25 -3.45
N GLY A 36 15.04 4.19 -4.33
CA GLY A 36 14.79 5.22 -5.34
C GLY A 36 14.56 6.59 -4.70
N ASP A 37 13.58 6.68 -3.76
CA ASP A 37 13.29 7.91 -3.01
C ASP A 37 14.57 8.46 -2.32
N ALA A 38 15.43 7.58 -1.79
CA ALA A 38 16.70 7.99 -1.17
C ALA A 38 17.76 8.43 -2.21
N SER A 39 17.78 7.78 -3.40
CA SER A 39 18.68 8.20 -4.49
C SER A 39 18.29 9.55 -5.08
N ASP A 40 16.99 9.87 -5.06
CA ASP A 40 16.46 11.15 -5.55
C ASP A 40 16.59 12.28 -4.50
N GLY A 41 17.03 11.94 -3.27
CA GLY A 41 17.23 12.89 -2.18
C GLY A 41 15.99 13.17 -1.32
N ASP A 42 14.86 12.54 -1.63
CA ASP A 42 13.60 12.70 -0.87
C ASP A 42 13.70 12.14 0.56
N ILE A 43 14.59 11.17 0.76
CA ILE A 43 14.78 10.47 2.04
C ILE A 43 16.28 10.34 2.32
N PRO A 44 16.78 10.76 3.50
CA PRO A 44 18.15 10.48 3.91
C PRO A 44 18.46 8.97 3.92
N ALA A 45 19.60 8.57 3.35
CA ALA A 45 19.99 7.16 3.22
C ALA A 45 19.99 6.40 4.56
N GLY A 46 20.29 7.07 5.68
CA GLY A 46 20.27 6.49 7.02
C GLY A 46 18.87 6.08 7.51
N LEU A 47 17.81 6.62 6.91
CA LEU A 47 16.42 6.33 7.30
C LEU A 47 15.78 5.18 6.50
N VAL A 48 16.43 4.67 5.46
CA VAL A 48 15.89 3.63 4.56
C VAL A 48 15.44 2.39 5.33
N LEU A 49 16.26 1.88 6.27
CA LEU A 49 15.90 0.73 7.11
C LEU A 49 14.73 1.02 8.04
N GLY A 50 14.64 2.25 8.58
CA GLY A 50 13.51 2.69 9.40
C GLY A 50 12.21 2.64 8.63
N PHE A 51 12.18 3.20 7.42
CA PHE A 51 11.01 3.12 6.53
C PHE A 51 10.63 1.68 6.21
N LEU A 52 11.62 0.83 5.90
CA LEU A 52 11.37 -0.57 5.57
C LEU A 52 10.72 -1.32 6.73
N GLY A 53 11.18 -1.08 7.98
CA GLY A 53 10.59 -1.66 9.18
C GLY A 53 9.12 -1.24 9.39
N LEU A 54 8.81 0.03 9.12
CA LEU A 54 7.44 0.56 9.23
C LEU A 54 6.49 0.00 8.17
N TYR A 55 7.01 -0.42 7.01
CA TYR A 55 6.17 -1.08 5.99
C TYR A 55 5.80 -2.53 6.34
N ALA A 56 6.54 -3.20 7.22
CA ALA A 56 6.29 -4.60 7.55
C ALA A 56 4.87 -4.87 8.09
N PRO A 57 4.32 -4.13 9.08
CA PRO A 57 2.93 -4.30 9.51
C PRO A 57 1.91 -4.03 8.41
N ILE A 58 2.12 -2.97 7.62
CA ILE A 58 1.23 -2.57 6.53
C ILE A 58 1.14 -3.68 5.48
N LEU A 59 2.28 -4.21 5.03
CA LEU A 59 2.34 -5.31 4.08
C LEU A 59 1.76 -6.61 4.65
N SER A 60 2.04 -6.90 5.93
CA SER A 60 1.52 -8.09 6.60
C SER A 60 0.00 -8.14 6.60
N SER A 61 -0.67 -6.99 6.74
CA SER A 61 -2.14 -6.91 6.72
C SER A 61 -2.74 -7.43 5.41
N LEU A 62 -2.07 -7.19 4.28
CA LEU A 62 -2.51 -7.62 2.94
C LEU A 62 -2.05 -9.05 2.61
N VAL A 63 -0.87 -9.44 3.11
CA VAL A 63 -0.27 -10.76 2.81
C VAL A 63 -0.91 -11.87 3.61
N LEU A 64 -1.38 -11.62 4.85
CA LEU A 64 -1.98 -12.65 5.69
C LEU A 64 -3.21 -13.32 5.06
N PRO A 65 -4.21 -12.61 4.51
CA PRO A 65 -5.37 -13.24 3.88
C PRO A 65 -5.00 -14.12 2.69
N ILE A 66 -4.15 -13.64 1.79
CA ILE A 66 -3.73 -14.42 0.62
C ILE A 66 -2.88 -15.63 1.01
N SER A 67 -2.00 -15.47 2.01
CA SER A 67 -1.17 -16.58 2.49
C SER A 67 -2.00 -17.66 3.17
N ALA A 68 -3.05 -17.29 3.92
CA ALA A 68 -3.98 -18.24 4.51
C ALA A 68 -4.74 -19.02 3.44
N TYR A 69 -5.27 -18.33 2.43
CA TYR A 69 -5.98 -18.91 1.32
C TYR A 69 -5.11 -19.89 0.51
N LEU A 70 -3.95 -19.43 0.06
CA LEU A 70 -3.03 -20.26 -0.73
C LEU A 70 -2.41 -21.37 0.13
N GLY A 71 -2.20 -21.13 1.43
CA GLY A 71 -1.70 -22.11 2.38
C GLY A 71 -2.64 -23.32 2.51
N ILE A 72 -3.95 -23.08 2.59
CA ILE A 72 -4.95 -24.15 2.58
C ILE A 72 -4.93 -24.87 1.23
N MET A 73 -4.92 -24.12 0.12
CA MET A 73 -4.90 -24.71 -1.23
C MET A 73 -3.71 -25.67 -1.42
N LEU A 74 -2.52 -25.26 -1.00
CA LEU A 74 -1.29 -26.08 -1.14
C LEU A 74 -1.27 -27.25 -0.16
N ALA A 75 -1.59 -27.03 1.13
CA ALA A 75 -1.57 -28.07 2.13
C ALA A 75 -2.58 -29.17 1.80
N HIS A 76 -3.84 -28.78 1.57
CA HIS A 76 -4.90 -29.73 1.28
C HIS A 76 -4.73 -30.36 -0.11
N GLY A 77 -4.31 -29.57 -1.12
CA GLY A 77 -4.00 -30.13 -2.45
C GLY A 77 -2.97 -31.25 -2.38
N ARG A 78 -1.90 -31.09 -1.54
CA ARG A 78 -0.94 -32.15 -1.26
C ARG A 78 -1.60 -33.38 -0.60
N LEU A 79 -2.40 -33.17 0.45
CA LEU A 79 -3.09 -34.25 1.16
C LEU A 79 -4.06 -35.03 0.24
N TYR A 80 -4.63 -34.37 -0.77
CA TYR A 80 -5.44 -35.07 -1.81
C TYR A 80 -4.58 -35.88 -2.75
N VAL A 81 -3.46 -35.35 -3.24
CA VAL A 81 -2.53 -36.03 -4.14
C VAL A 81 -1.92 -37.26 -3.47
N ASP A 82 -1.50 -37.12 -2.21
CA ASP A 82 -0.94 -38.21 -1.38
C ASP A 82 -2.02 -39.20 -0.89
N SER A 83 -3.30 -39.02 -1.33
CA SER A 83 -4.46 -39.84 -0.95
C SER A 83 -4.78 -39.83 0.55
N GLU A 84 -4.15 -39.02 1.36
CA GLU A 84 -4.40 -38.93 2.80
C GLU A 84 -5.82 -38.45 3.11
N MET A 85 -6.35 -37.47 2.35
CA MET A 85 -7.75 -37.04 2.50
C MET A 85 -8.74 -38.16 2.16
N THR A 86 -8.42 -39.02 1.21
CA THR A 86 -9.25 -40.18 0.84
C THR A 86 -9.28 -41.23 1.96
N VAL A 87 -8.11 -41.49 2.56
CA VAL A 87 -8.02 -42.39 3.73
C VAL A 87 -8.78 -41.84 4.92
N MET A 88 -8.63 -40.55 5.21
CA MET A 88 -9.37 -39.88 6.30
C MET A 88 -10.87 -39.98 6.09
N ARG A 89 -11.39 -39.82 4.88
CA ARG A 89 -12.80 -40.04 4.55
C ARG A 89 -13.24 -41.48 4.75
N ALA A 90 -12.42 -42.43 4.34
CA ALA A 90 -12.70 -43.87 4.54
C ALA A 90 -12.76 -44.21 6.04
N CYS A 91 -11.98 -43.52 6.89
CA CYS A 91 -12.05 -43.63 8.35
C CYS A 91 -13.20 -42.82 8.99
N GLY A 92 -14.14 -42.29 8.19
CA GLY A 92 -15.32 -41.58 8.70
C GLY A 92 -15.16 -40.10 8.96
N ILE A 93 -14.01 -39.47 8.61
CA ILE A 93 -13.81 -38.04 8.75
C ILE A 93 -14.52 -37.31 7.63
N SER A 94 -15.53 -36.53 8.00
CA SER A 94 -16.30 -35.75 7.04
C SER A 94 -15.55 -34.50 6.57
N GLU A 95 -15.85 -34.05 5.34
CA GLU A 95 -15.35 -32.75 4.84
C GLU A 95 -15.77 -31.58 5.72
N TRP A 96 -16.92 -31.72 6.40
CA TRP A 96 -17.36 -30.69 7.36
C TRP A 96 -16.47 -30.61 8.59
N TYR A 97 -15.92 -31.72 9.02
CA TYR A 97 -14.91 -31.72 10.10
C TYR A 97 -13.66 -30.94 9.66
N VAL A 98 -13.16 -31.21 8.45
CA VAL A 98 -12.01 -30.49 7.88
C VAL A 98 -12.32 -28.99 7.78
N THR A 99 -13.50 -28.63 7.26
CA THR A 99 -13.94 -27.24 7.16
C THR A 99 -13.99 -26.55 8.54
N ARG A 100 -14.51 -27.22 9.59
CA ARG A 100 -14.53 -26.67 10.96
C ARG A 100 -13.12 -26.42 11.50
N VAL A 101 -12.19 -27.35 11.26
CA VAL A 101 -10.81 -27.19 11.68
C VAL A 101 -10.17 -25.98 11.01
N MET A 102 -10.41 -25.80 9.70
CA MET A 102 -9.90 -24.66 8.95
C MET A 102 -10.58 -23.35 9.36
N LEU A 103 -11.88 -23.37 9.66
CA LEU A 103 -12.56 -22.18 10.21
C LEU A 103 -12.02 -21.79 11.58
N PHE A 104 -11.67 -22.76 12.44
CA PHE A 104 -11.01 -22.45 13.70
C PHE A 104 -9.66 -21.77 13.47
N LEU A 105 -8.84 -22.29 12.54
CA LEU A 105 -7.59 -21.64 12.15
C LEU A 105 -7.82 -20.24 11.58
N SER A 106 -8.84 -20.09 10.74
CA SER A 106 -9.18 -18.80 10.12
C SER A 106 -9.54 -17.73 11.16
N VAL A 107 -10.25 -18.11 12.23
CA VAL A 107 -10.58 -17.17 13.33
C VAL A 107 -9.31 -16.70 14.04
N LEU A 108 -8.34 -17.59 14.30
CA LEU A 108 -7.08 -17.20 14.90
C LEU A 108 -6.30 -16.21 14.00
N ILE A 109 -6.24 -16.50 12.69
CA ILE A 109 -5.56 -15.64 11.74
C ILE A 109 -6.33 -14.31 11.57
N MET A 110 -7.66 -14.35 11.56
CA MET A 110 -8.52 -13.17 11.51
C MET A 110 -8.26 -12.23 12.70
N ILE A 111 -8.14 -12.78 13.92
CA ILE A 111 -7.83 -11.99 15.12
C ILE A 111 -6.44 -11.38 15.00
N ALA A 112 -5.43 -12.15 14.58
CA ALA A 112 -4.07 -11.65 14.38
C ALA A 112 -4.03 -10.55 13.29
N THR A 113 -4.70 -10.77 12.16
CA THR A 113 -4.81 -9.77 11.08
C THR A 113 -5.58 -8.53 11.56
N GLY A 114 -6.65 -8.72 12.33
CA GLY A 114 -7.41 -7.61 12.92
C GLY A 114 -6.57 -6.74 13.85
N ALA A 115 -5.74 -7.34 14.70
CA ALA A 115 -4.79 -6.60 15.53
C ALA A 115 -3.80 -5.79 14.66
N ILE A 116 -3.33 -6.38 13.56
CA ILE A 116 -2.41 -5.69 12.64
C ILE A 116 -3.13 -4.54 11.91
N THR A 117 -4.32 -4.75 11.35
CA THR A 117 -5.02 -3.74 10.56
C THR A 117 -5.59 -2.60 11.41
N LEU A 118 -6.07 -2.89 12.61
CA LEU A 118 -6.73 -1.91 13.47
C LEU A 118 -5.75 -1.14 14.37
N TYR A 119 -4.58 -1.71 14.68
CA TYR A 119 -3.64 -1.11 15.62
C TYR A 119 -2.24 -0.93 15.02
N PHE A 120 -1.56 -1.99 14.60
CA PHE A 120 -0.16 -1.90 14.20
C PHE A 120 0.04 -1.17 12.86
N SER A 121 -0.85 -1.37 11.89
CA SER A 121 -0.75 -0.74 10.58
C SER A 121 -0.98 0.78 10.63
N PRO A 122 -2.02 1.32 11.32
CA PRO A 122 -2.18 2.75 11.51
C PRO A 122 -1.01 3.38 12.27
N LEU A 123 -0.54 2.74 13.35
CA LEU A 123 0.62 3.20 14.12
C LEU A 123 1.88 3.28 13.26
N ALA A 124 2.11 2.28 12.42
CA ALA A 124 3.23 2.27 11.49
C ALA A 124 3.10 3.36 10.42
N ALA A 125 1.89 3.58 9.90
CA ALA A 125 1.62 4.63 8.91
C ALA A 125 1.79 6.04 9.50
N GLU A 126 1.37 6.25 10.75
CA GLU A 126 1.59 7.51 11.46
C GLU A 126 3.09 7.79 11.68
N ASN A 127 3.83 6.77 12.12
CA ASN A 127 5.28 6.91 12.31
C ASN A 127 6.01 7.10 10.97
N GLU A 128 5.57 6.46 9.89
CA GLU A 128 6.09 6.69 8.55
C GLU A 128 5.85 8.14 8.11
N TYR A 129 4.65 8.66 8.33
CA TYR A 129 4.32 10.05 8.04
C TYR A 129 5.22 11.02 8.82
N LYS A 130 5.36 10.84 10.14
CA LYS A 130 6.24 11.67 10.98
C LYS A 130 7.71 11.59 10.56
N LEU A 131 8.18 10.38 10.22
CA LEU A 131 9.55 10.18 9.77
C LEU A 131 9.80 10.85 8.42
N ARG A 132 8.83 10.81 7.51
CA ARG A 132 8.87 11.48 6.21
C ARG A 132 8.83 13.00 6.35
N GLU A 133 8.01 13.52 7.25
CA GLU A 133 7.94 14.94 7.56
C GLU A 133 9.27 15.44 8.18
N LYS A 134 9.81 14.68 9.14
CA LYS A 134 11.14 14.95 9.71
C LYS A 134 12.23 14.92 8.65
N ALA A 135 12.25 13.91 7.77
CA ALA A 135 13.18 13.83 6.65
C ALA A 135 13.10 15.08 5.76
N ARG A 136 11.89 15.52 5.42
CA ARG A 136 11.67 16.75 4.62
C ARG A 136 12.10 18.01 5.36
N SER A 137 11.92 18.07 6.68
CA SER A 137 12.35 19.24 7.48
C SER A 137 13.86 19.30 7.67
N GLU A 138 14.52 18.14 7.81
CA GLU A 138 15.98 18.04 7.95
C GLU A 138 16.70 18.13 6.60
N ALA A 139 16.01 17.80 5.52
CA ALA A 139 16.56 17.79 4.17
C ALA A 139 16.94 19.18 3.63
N GLY A 140 16.67 20.28 4.29
CA GLY A 140 17.14 21.65 4.04
C GLY A 140 18.00 21.83 2.78
N ILE A 141 19.18 22.42 2.95
CA ILE A 141 20.19 22.57 1.89
C ILE A 141 20.78 21.21 1.47
N SER A 142 20.83 20.24 2.39
CA SER A 142 21.35 18.89 2.14
C SER A 142 20.49 18.07 1.13
N ALA A 143 19.29 18.54 0.82
CA ALA A 143 18.46 17.94 -0.25
C ALA A 143 18.86 18.41 -1.65
N LEU A 144 19.59 19.52 -1.75
CA LEU A 144 20.10 19.99 -3.03
C LEU A 144 21.35 19.20 -3.41
N MET A 145 21.16 18.11 -4.15
CA MET A 145 22.26 17.30 -4.66
C MET A 145 22.96 18.04 -5.80
N PRO A 146 24.26 18.32 -5.70
CA PRO A 146 25.00 18.94 -6.78
C PRO A 146 25.02 18.05 -8.01
N GLY A 147 24.97 18.67 -9.19
CA GLY A 147 25.05 17.99 -10.47
C GLY A 147 23.74 17.36 -10.98
N ARG A 148 22.60 17.59 -10.32
CA ARG A 148 21.29 17.08 -10.73
C ARG A 148 20.24 18.16 -10.81
N PHE A 149 19.29 18.00 -11.77
CA PHE A 149 18.06 18.77 -11.77
C PHE A 149 17.08 18.20 -10.75
N GLN A 150 16.58 19.07 -9.88
CA GLN A 150 15.62 18.71 -8.83
C GLN A 150 14.39 19.60 -8.93
N GLN A 151 13.23 19.02 -8.68
CA GLN A 151 11.98 19.74 -8.66
C GLN A 151 11.70 20.24 -7.25
N THR A 152 11.33 21.52 -7.11
CA THR A 152 10.95 22.08 -5.79
C THR A 152 9.60 21.52 -5.33
N GLY A 153 9.38 21.52 -4.01
CA GLY A 153 8.21 20.90 -3.38
C GLY A 153 6.84 21.39 -3.90
N ASN A 154 6.78 22.50 -4.60
CA ASN A 154 5.56 23.03 -5.22
C ASN A 154 5.40 22.60 -6.69
N GLU A 155 6.23 21.70 -7.21
CA GLU A 155 6.24 21.24 -8.62
C GLU A 155 6.35 22.35 -9.68
N LYS A 156 6.51 23.61 -9.25
CA LYS A 156 6.50 24.79 -10.12
C LYS A 156 7.89 25.28 -10.52
N ALA A 157 8.94 24.77 -9.90
CA ALA A 157 10.31 25.17 -10.19
C ALA A 157 11.25 23.98 -10.25
N VAL A 158 12.19 24.04 -11.19
CA VAL A 158 13.30 23.10 -11.32
C VAL A 158 14.59 23.84 -10.95
N ILE A 159 15.34 23.29 -9.99
CA ILE A 159 16.62 23.84 -9.54
C ILE A 159 17.75 22.89 -9.95
N PHE A 160 18.87 23.47 -10.34
CA PHE A 160 20.11 22.75 -10.56
C PHE A 160 21.22 23.50 -9.84
N VAL A 161 22.00 22.80 -9.03
CA VAL A 161 23.16 23.31 -8.32
C VAL A 161 24.38 22.58 -8.85
N HIS A 162 25.39 23.31 -9.28
CA HIS A 162 26.58 22.67 -9.83
C HIS A 162 27.45 22.04 -8.74
N ASP A 163 27.66 22.76 -7.64
CA ASP A 163 28.49 22.33 -6.52
C ASP A 163 28.01 22.97 -5.22
N VAL A 164 28.34 22.37 -4.09
CA VAL A 164 28.05 22.90 -2.76
C VAL A 164 29.41 23.01 -2.00
N ASP A 165 29.77 24.17 -1.59
CA ASP A 165 30.97 24.43 -0.81
C ASP A 165 30.58 24.85 0.62
N THR A 166 31.36 24.43 1.61
CA THR A 166 31.07 24.79 3.00
C THR A 166 31.98 25.96 3.36
N ASN A 167 31.39 27.13 3.62
CA ASN A 167 32.08 28.32 4.01
C ASN A 167 32.85 28.14 5.32
N THR A 168 33.85 29.00 5.55
CA THR A 168 34.64 29.06 6.79
C THR A 168 33.81 29.20 8.07
N GLU A 169 32.55 29.59 7.97
CA GLU A 169 31.57 29.70 9.08
C GLU A 169 30.70 28.45 9.23
N GLY A 170 30.95 27.39 8.45
CA GLY A 170 30.18 26.13 8.52
C GLY A 170 28.80 26.22 7.86
N GLN A 171 28.56 27.24 7.02
CA GLN A 171 27.32 27.35 6.23
C GLN A 171 27.58 26.84 4.82
N ASP A 172 26.64 26.03 4.32
CA ASP A 172 26.68 25.49 2.96
C ASP A 172 26.33 26.60 1.95
N GLN A 173 27.24 26.86 1.03
CA GLN A 173 27.09 27.81 -0.06
C GLN A 173 26.90 27.05 -1.37
N LEU A 174 25.84 27.37 -2.09
CA LEU A 174 25.55 26.81 -3.41
C LEU A 174 26.33 27.54 -4.47
N LEU A 175 27.00 26.80 -5.36
CA LEU A 175 27.76 27.38 -6.45
C LEU A 175 27.06 27.12 -7.79
N ARG A 176 26.96 28.17 -8.60
CA ARG A 176 26.37 28.12 -9.96
C ARG A 176 24.98 27.52 -9.94
N VAL A 177 24.03 28.28 -9.42
CA VAL A 177 22.66 27.90 -9.28
C VAL A 177 21.87 28.26 -10.54
N PHE A 178 21.19 27.29 -11.10
CA PHE A 178 20.21 27.49 -12.18
C PHE A 178 18.83 27.15 -11.65
N LEU A 179 17.85 28.02 -11.89
CA LEU A 179 16.48 27.84 -11.50
C LEU A 179 15.57 28.14 -12.70
N SER A 180 14.65 27.24 -13.00
CA SER A 180 13.60 27.45 -13.98
C SER A 180 12.24 27.35 -13.29
N GLN A 181 11.41 28.37 -13.44
CA GLN A 181 10.05 28.42 -12.93
C GLN A 181 9.07 28.57 -14.07
N ASN A 182 8.03 27.75 -14.06
CA ASN A 182 6.88 27.90 -14.94
C ASN A 182 5.74 28.50 -14.14
N HIS A 183 5.29 29.68 -14.51
CA HIS A 183 4.15 30.34 -13.89
C HIS A 183 3.00 30.28 -14.87
N THR A 184 2.02 29.42 -14.60
CA THR A 184 0.81 29.31 -15.42
C THR A 184 -0.25 30.21 -14.78
N ASP A 185 -0.44 31.42 -15.31
CA ASP A 185 -1.65 32.18 -15.08
C ASP A 185 -2.66 31.82 -16.18
N ASP A 186 -3.96 31.91 -15.90
CA ASP A 186 -5.11 31.33 -16.60
C ASP A 186 -5.11 31.35 -18.16
N ASN A 187 -4.17 32.04 -18.83
CA ASN A 187 -4.07 32.06 -20.28
C ASN A 187 -2.64 32.20 -20.88
N ASP A 188 -1.58 32.28 -20.08
CA ASP A 188 -0.21 32.45 -20.57
C ASP A 188 0.81 31.69 -19.72
N GLU A 189 1.71 30.95 -20.37
CA GLU A 189 2.83 30.27 -19.71
C GLU A 189 4.02 31.23 -19.68
N ASP A 190 4.21 31.89 -18.55
CA ASP A 190 5.41 32.69 -18.27
C ASP A 190 6.55 31.78 -17.80
N VAL A 191 7.65 31.77 -18.53
CA VAL A 191 8.87 31.05 -18.17
C VAL A 191 9.85 32.04 -17.58
N ARG A 192 10.29 31.74 -16.36
CA ARG A 192 11.33 32.51 -15.67
C ARG A 192 12.54 31.61 -15.45
N VAL A 193 13.68 32.03 -15.96
CA VAL A 193 14.96 31.33 -15.79
C VAL A 193 15.92 32.26 -15.05
N VAL A 194 16.48 31.76 -13.95
CA VAL A 194 17.44 32.48 -13.12
C VAL A 194 18.76 31.73 -13.11
N TYR A 195 19.85 32.42 -13.32
CA TYR A 195 21.19 31.91 -13.15
C TYR A 195 21.93 32.80 -12.19
N ALA A 196 22.57 32.23 -11.13
CA ALA A 196 23.33 32.94 -10.15
C ALA A 196 24.71 32.28 -9.89
N GLN A 197 25.72 33.06 -9.56
CA GLN A 197 27.05 32.53 -9.26
C GLN A 197 27.07 31.82 -7.91
N THR A 198 26.39 32.40 -6.92
CA THR A 198 26.29 31.84 -5.58
C THR A 198 24.87 31.89 -5.04
N GLY A 199 24.58 31.01 -4.12
CA GLY A 199 23.30 30.95 -3.43
C GLY A 199 23.44 30.43 -2.01
N GLU A 200 22.54 30.87 -1.14
CA GLU A 200 22.44 30.38 0.23
C GLU A 200 20.98 30.21 0.60
N VAL A 201 20.69 29.23 1.46
CA VAL A 201 19.32 29.09 1.98
C VAL A 201 19.24 29.76 3.35
N ALA A 202 18.48 30.85 3.41
CA ALA A 202 18.21 31.57 4.63
C ALA A 202 16.82 31.21 5.16
N THR A 203 16.72 30.98 6.48
CA THR A 203 15.43 30.82 7.15
C THR A 203 15.02 32.14 7.76
N SER A 204 13.89 32.70 7.29
CA SER A 204 13.33 33.93 7.84
C SER A 204 12.79 33.73 9.26
N ALA A 205 12.61 34.82 10.02
CA ALA A 205 12.13 34.79 11.39
C ALA A 205 10.72 34.14 11.55
N ASP A 206 9.94 34.08 10.48
CA ASP A 206 8.62 33.47 10.42
C ASP A 206 8.67 31.95 10.06
N GLY A 207 9.88 31.37 9.89
CA GLY A 207 10.08 29.98 9.54
C GLY A 207 10.02 29.67 8.04
N THR A 208 9.83 30.68 7.17
CA THR A 208 9.89 30.51 5.73
C THR A 208 11.34 30.31 5.27
N ARG A 209 11.55 29.40 4.32
CA ARG A 209 12.86 29.16 3.72
C ARG A 209 12.96 29.89 2.40
N ASN A 210 13.96 30.75 2.32
CA ASN A 210 14.24 31.55 1.15
C ASN A 210 15.59 31.14 0.56
N LEU A 211 15.64 30.98 -0.76
CA LEU A 211 16.89 30.88 -1.49
C LEU A 211 17.34 32.29 -1.84
N VAL A 212 18.45 32.72 -1.27
CA VAL A 212 19.09 33.99 -1.57
C VAL A 212 20.15 33.71 -2.62
N LEU A 213 19.93 34.21 -3.82
CA LEU A 213 20.86 34.10 -4.96
C LEU A 213 21.62 35.39 -5.10
N ARG A 214 22.92 35.29 -5.35
CA ARG A 214 23.78 36.48 -5.52
C ARG A 214 24.54 36.43 -6.84
N GLU A 215 24.79 37.63 -7.40
CA GLU A 215 25.50 37.84 -8.64
C GLU A 215 24.90 37.05 -9.82
N GLY A 216 23.69 37.44 -10.25
CA GLY A 216 22.98 36.66 -11.21
C GLY A 216 22.24 37.45 -12.28
N VAL A 217 21.61 36.66 -13.17
CA VAL A 217 20.81 37.15 -14.28
C VAL A 217 19.47 36.39 -14.32
N GLN A 218 18.40 37.12 -14.46
CA GLN A 218 17.05 36.56 -14.67
C GLN A 218 16.62 36.84 -16.10
N TYR A 219 16.10 35.81 -16.75
CA TYR A 219 15.40 35.89 -18.02
C TYR A 219 13.92 35.60 -17.79
N GLU A 220 13.07 36.51 -18.22
CA GLU A 220 11.62 36.41 -18.09
C GLU A 220 10.97 36.62 -19.45
N GLY A 221 10.06 35.75 -19.83
CA GLY A 221 9.37 35.86 -21.09
C GLY A 221 8.25 34.86 -21.24
N LYS A 222 7.37 35.12 -22.20
CA LYS A 222 6.27 34.22 -22.54
C LYS A 222 6.75 33.18 -23.52
N GLN A 223 6.33 31.94 -23.32
CA GLN A 223 6.69 30.83 -24.23
C GLN A 223 6.20 31.07 -25.69
N SER A 224 5.15 31.86 -25.83
CA SER A 224 4.57 32.24 -27.13
C SER A 224 5.29 33.41 -27.82
N GLU A 225 6.11 34.20 -27.11
CA GLU A 225 6.76 35.40 -27.60
C GLU A 225 8.27 35.20 -27.77
N LYS A 226 8.87 35.84 -28.78
CA LYS A 226 10.33 35.79 -28.98
C LYS A 226 11.11 36.87 -28.18
N ALA A 227 10.41 37.70 -27.43
CA ALA A 227 11.00 38.79 -26.66
C ALA A 227 11.20 38.31 -25.18
N TYR A 228 12.45 38.36 -24.71
CA TYR A 228 12.80 38.07 -23.32
C TYR A 228 13.30 39.34 -22.66
N ARG A 229 12.87 39.56 -21.41
CA ARG A 229 13.38 40.60 -20.55
C ARG A 229 14.59 40.01 -19.78
N LYS A 230 15.75 40.67 -19.87
CA LYS A 230 16.93 40.34 -19.08
C LYS A 230 17.01 41.29 -17.91
N VAL A 231 17.14 40.80 -16.69
CA VAL A 231 17.36 41.56 -15.45
C VAL A 231 18.63 41.04 -14.80
N GLU A 232 19.58 41.90 -14.56
CA GLU A 232 20.81 41.62 -13.76
C GLU A 232 20.52 42.02 -12.32
N PHE A 233 20.94 41.20 -11.36
CA PHE A 233 20.72 41.44 -9.95
C PHE A 233 21.96 41.11 -9.11
N ASP A 234 22.20 41.92 -8.09
CA ASP A 234 23.23 41.64 -7.08
C ASP A 234 22.72 40.61 -6.04
N GLU A 235 21.44 40.71 -5.66
CA GLU A 235 20.80 39.82 -4.75
C GLU A 235 19.33 39.56 -5.22
N TYR A 236 18.91 38.30 -5.23
CA TYR A 236 17.57 37.88 -5.58
C TYR A 236 17.07 36.81 -4.62
N GLN A 237 15.96 37.07 -3.99
CA GLN A 237 15.41 36.16 -2.99
C GLN A 237 14.17 35.44 -3.51
N ILE A 238 14.17 34.13 -3.40
CA ILE A 238 13.06 33.27 -3.83
C ILE A 238 12.62 32.41 -2.66
N GLN A 239 11.35 32.37 -2.40
CA GLN A 239 10.78 31.45 -1.44
C GLN A 239 10.76 30.03 -2.02
N ILE A 240 11.51 29.09 -1.38
CA ILE A 240 11.61 27.69 -1.85
C ILE A 240 10.49 26.84 -1.28
N ALA A 241 10.06 27.13 -0.07
CA ALA A 241 8.98 26.42 0.59
C ALA A 241 8.06 27.43 1.26
N ASP A 242 6.79 27.34 0.96
CA ASP A 242 5.79 28.06 1.75
C ASP A 242 5.87 27.57 3.20
N LYS A 243 5.68 28.50 4.16
CA LYS A 243 5.26 28.14 5.51
C LYS A 243 4.21 27.04 5.33
N PRO A 244 4.29 25.91 6.04
CA PRO A 244 3.28 24.89 5.90
C PRO A 244 1.91 25.53 6.08
N ALA A 245 1.28 25.87 4.95
CA ALA A 245 -0.09 26.33 4.94
C ALA A 245 -0.90 25.19 5.54
N ASP A 246 -1.59 25.47 6.62
CA ASP A 246 -2.45 24.55 7.37
C ASP A 246 -1.98 23.10 7.27
N GLU A 247 -1.62 22.47 8.40
CA GLU A 247 -1.14 21.09 8.44
C GLU A 247 -1.85 20.28 7.35
N PRO A 248 -1.13 19.72 6.35
CA PRO A 248 -1.78 19.01 5.27
C PRO A 248 -2.67 17.96 5.92
N ARG A 249 -4.01 18.06 5.72
CA ARG A 249 -4.98 17.15 6.36
C ARG A 249 -4.39 15.76 6.31
N LYS A 250 -4.06 15.19 7.47
CA LYS A 250 -3.47 13.87 7.57
C LYS A 250 -4.33 12.94 6.74
N LYS A 251 -3.73 12.21 5.81
CA LYS A 251 -4.49 11.24 5.02
C LYS A 251 -5.24 10.34 5.98
N VAL A 252 -6.53 10.13 5.74
CA VAL A 252 -7.41 9.31 6.58
C VAL A 252 -6.79 7.94 6.91
N SER A 253 -5.97 7.40 6.01
CA SER A 253 -5.24 6.14 6.21
C SER A 253 -4.18 6.17 7.33
N VAL A 254 -3.75 7.36 7.75
CA VAL A 254 -2.75 7.57 8.82
C VAL A 254 -3.41 7.73 10.19
N LEU A 255 -4.69 8.08 10.22
CA LEU A 255 -5.41 8.31 11.48
C LEU A 255 -5.53 7.03 12.32
N PRO A 256 -5.40 7.12 13.66
CA PRO A 256 -5.71 6.03 14.56
C PRO A 256 -7.14 5.53 14.36
N THR A 257 -7.38 4.24 14.59
CA THR A 257 -8.73 3.66 14.40
C THR A 257 -9.77 4.26 15.36
N SER A 258 -9.35 4.74 16.54
CA SER A 258 -10.23 5.46 17.48
C SER A 258 -10.76 6.76 16.90
N GLU A 259 -9.93 7.56 16.24
CA GLU A 259 -10.33 8.81 15.60
C GLU A 259 -11.25 8.56 14.40
N LEU A 260 -10.99 7.50 13.62
CA LEU A 260 -11.87 7.11 12.51
C LEU A 260 -13.27 6.69 12.96
N TRP A 261 -13.39 6.21 14.19
CA TRP A 261 -14.69 5.82 14.75
C TRP A 261 -15.56 7.02 15.10
N GLU A 262 -14.94 8.13 15.47
CA GLU A 262 -15.59 9.39 15.84
C GLU A 262 -15.85 10.31 14.64
N ASP A 263 -15.13 10.08 13.54
CA ASP A 263 -15.26 10.86 12.31
C ASP A 263 -16.39 10.32 11.41
N ASP A 264 -17.41 11.16 11.20
CA ASP A 264 -18.59 10.85 10.38
C ASP A 264 -18.36 11.05 8.87
N SER A 265 -17.15 11.45 8.44
CA SER A 265 -16.84 11.62 7.02
C SER A 265 -16.94 10.30 6.24
N ILE A 266 -17.27 10.39 4.96
CA ILE A 266 -17.42 9.22 4.09
C ILE A 266 -16.07 8.51 3.94
N GLU A 267 -15.00 9.28 3.86
CA GLU A 267 -13.62 8.78 3.74
C GLU A 267 -13.20 8.00 5.00
N ALA A 268 -13.51 8.51 6.20
CA ALA A 268 -13.21 7.83 7.45
C ALA A 268 -14.00 6.52 7.58
N ARG A 269 -15.28 6.53 7.22
CA ARG A 269 -16.11 5.32 7.19
C ARG A 269 -15.61 4.29 6.18
N ALA A 270 -15.16 4.72 5.00
CA ALA A 270 -14.60 3.84 4.00
C ALA A 270 -13.29 3.18 4.49
N GLU A 271 -12.41 3.96 5.12
CA GLU A 271 -11.16 3.46 5.71
C GLU A 271 -11.44 2.49 6.86
N LEU A 272 -12.37 2.81 7.75
CA LEU A 272 -12.74 1.93 8.87
C LEU A 272 -13.29 0.59 8.36
N GLN A 273 -14.20 0.63 7.37
CA GLN A 273 -14.74 -0.58 6.74
C GLN A 273 -13.62 -1.38 6.08
N TRP A 274 -12.67 -0.73 5.41
CA TRP A 274 -11.51 -1.39 4.82
C TRP A 274 -10.67 -2.15 5.85
N ARG A 275 -10.37 -1.50 6.99
CA ARG A 275 -9.59 -2.11 8.07
C ARG A 275 -10.27 -3.34 8.68
N ILE A 276 -11.61 -3.36 8.74
CA ILE A 276 -12.38 -4.48 9.23
C ILE A 276 -12.60 -5.55 8.15
N ALA A 277 -12.78 -5.15 6.90
CA ALA A 277 -13.04 -6.06 5.78
C ALA A 277 -11.87 -7.01 5.50
N ILE A 278 -10.63 -6.54 5.65
CA ILE A 278 -9.43 -7.36 5.42
C ILE A 278 -9.39 -8.59 6.34
N PRO A 279 -9.41 -8.47 7.67
CA PRO A 279 -9.44 -9.64 8.54
C PRO A 279 -10.70 -10.49 8.35
N LEU A 280 -11.85 -9.87 8.15
CA LEU A 280 -13.12 -10.57 7.93
C LEU A 280 -13.13 -11.39 6.63
N SER A 281 -12.33 -11.02 5.64
CA SER A 281 -12.20 -11.77 4.39
C SER A 281 -11.69 -13.20 4.60
N ILE A 282 -10.89 -13.45 5.64
CA ILE A 282 -10.19 -14.72 5.88
C ILE A 282 -11.16 -15.90 6.05
N PRO A 283 -12.18 -15.85 6.94
CA PRO A 283 -13.16 -16.94 7.03
C PRO A 283 -13.90 -17.23 5.72
N PHE A 284 -14.25 -16.21 4.95
CA PHE A 284 -14.92 -16.40 3.66
C PHE A 284 -13.99 -17.06 2.64
N LEU A 285 -12.73 -16.65 2.59
CA LEU A 285 -11.72 -17.28 1.75
C LEU A 285 -11.50 -18.75 2.13
N VAL A 286 -11.53 -19.08 3.41
CA VAL A 286 -11.39 -20.46 3.89
C VAL A 286 -12.57 -21.33 3.45
N LEU A 287 -13.81 -20.82 3.52
CA LEU A 287 -15.00 -21.53 3.03
C LEU A 287 -14.90 -21.87 1.53
N ILE A 288 -14.17 -21.08 0.77
CA ILE A 288 -13.91 -21.31 -0.66
C ILE A 288 -12.70 -22.22 -0.86
N ALA A 289 -11.61 -21.99 -0.12
CA ALA A 289 -10.35 -22.72 -0.27
C ALA A 289 -10.51 -24.21 -0.01
N VAL A 290 -11.26 -24.58 1.05
CA VAL A 290 -11.43 -26.00 1.43
C VAL A 290 -12.05 -26.84 0.32
N PRO A 291 -13.23 -26.53 -0.23
CA PRO A 291 -13.79 -27.31 -1.33
C PRO A 291 -12.98 -27.18 -2.63
N LEU A 292 -12.39 -26.02 -2.90
CA LEU A 292 -11.61 -25.80 -4.11
C LEU A 292 -10.29 -26.57 -4.10
N SER A 293 -9.69 -26.81 -2.91
CA SER A 293 -8.48 -27.61 -2.75
C SER A 293 -8.62 -29.11 -3.06
N ALA A 294 -9.86 -29.60 -3.20
CA ALA A 294 -10.12 -30.98 -3.60
C ALA A 294 -9.72 -31.18 -5.08
N VAL A 295 -8.51 -31.64 -5.31
CA VAL A 295 -7.94 -31.91 -6.64
C VAL A 295 -7.94 -33.41 -6.92
N ASP A 296 -8.01 -33.77 -8.21
CA ASP A 296 -7.76 -35.13 -8.65
C ASP A 296 -6.25 -35.43 -8.55
N PRO A 297 -5.83 -36.56 -7.96
CA PRO A 297 -4.41 -36.94 -7.88
C PRO A 297 -3.67 -36.88 -9.21
N ARG A 298 -4.36 -37.14 -10.33
CA ARG A 298 -3.78 -37.08 -11.69
C ARG A 298 -3.47 -35.66 -12.16
N GLN A 299 -4.17 -34.64 -11.65
CA GLN A 299 -3.96 -33.22 -12.01
C GLN A 299 -2.83 -32.59 -11.19
N GLY A 300 -2.36 -33.26 -10.14
CA GLY A 300 -1.35 -32.74 -9.23
C GLY A 300 -1.85 -31.62 -8.32
N ARG A 301 -1.05 -31.29 -7.32
CA ARG A 301 -1.40 -30.31 -6.26
C ARG A 301 -1.65 -28.87 -6.74
N PHE A 302 -1.22 -28.54 -7.95
CA PHE A 302 -1.38 -27.21 -8.54
C PHE A 302 -2.57 -27.10 -9.50
N GLY A 303 -3.28 -28.20 -9.79
CA GLY A 303 -4.31 -28.26 -10.82
C GLY A 303 -5.40 -27.21 -10.71
N LYS A 304 -5.73 -26.75 -9.49
CA LYS A 304 -6.73 -25.70 -9.25
C LYS A 304 -6.17 -24.39 -8.72
N MET A 305 -4.82 -24.22 -8.71
CA MET A 305 -4.19 -23.00 -8.19
C MET A 305 -4.51 -21.76 -9.04
N PHE A 306 -4.51 -21.91 -10.37
CA PHE A 306 -4.79 -20.79 -11.25
C PHE A 306 -6.22 -20.24 -11.06
N PRO A 307 -7.30 -21.04 -11.13
CA PRO A 307 -8.64 -20.52 -10.84
C PRO A 307 -8.79 -20.01 -9.41
N ALA A 308 -8.08 -20.60 -8.43
CA ALA A 308 -8.06 -20.11 -7.06
C ALA A 308 -7.45 -18.71 -6.95
N ILE A 309 -6.33 -18.47 -7.59
CA ILE A 309 -5.67 -17.14 -7.63
C ILE A 309 -6.59 -16.12 -8.31
N LEU A 310 -7.21 -16.46 -9.42
CA LEU A 310 -8.16 -15.57 -10.11
C LEU A 310 -9.36 -15.20 -9.23
N LEU A 311 -9.88 -16.16 -8.48
CA LEU A 311 -11.01 -15.92 -7.57
C LEU A 311 -10.58 -14.97 -6.43
N TYR A 312 -9.40 -15.21 -5.83
CA TYR A 312 -8.85 -14.31 -4.82
C TYR A 312 -8.65 -12.90 -5.38
N LEU A 313 -8.04 -12.78 -6.56
CA LEU A 313 -7.79 -11.50 -7.21
C LEU A 313 -9.10 -10.77 -7.51
N GLY A 314 -10.09 -11.47 -8.05
CA GLY A 314 -11.44 -10.92 -8.28
C GLY A 314 -12.08 -10.41 -7.01
N TYR A 315 -12.00 -11.18 -5.92
CA TYR A 315 -12.48 -10.77 -4.60
C TYR A 315 -11.80 -9.48 -4.11
N PHE A 316 -10.47 -9.45 -4.17
CA PHE A 316 -9.70 -8.31 -3.72
C PHE A 316 -9.96 -7.05 -4.56
N LEU A 317 -10.06 -7.21 -5.89
CA LEU A 317 -10.41 -6.12 -6.79
C LEU A 317 -11.83 -5.59 -6.53
N LEU A 318 -12.80 -6.46 -6.23
CA LEU A 318 -14.15 -6.04 -5.85
C LEU A 318 -14.15 -5.25 -4.53
N LEU A 319 -13.35 -5.66 -3.54
CA LEU A 319 -13.19 -4.89 -2.30
C LEU A 319 -12.59 -3.52 -2.56
N LEU A 320 -11.53 -3.43 -3.38
CA LEU A 320 -10.92 -2.15 -3.76
C LEU A 320 -11.88 -1.25 -4.52
N ALA A 321 -12.61 -1.81 -5.49
CA ALA A 321 -13.60 -1.07 -6.26
C ALA A 321 -14.74 -0.55 -5.36
N SER A 322 -15.26 -1.40 -4.45
CA SER A 322 -16.28 -1.00 -3.49
C SER A 322 -15.81 0.10 -2.56
N ARG A 323 -14.56 0.00 -2.07
CA ARG A 323 -13.94 1.06 -1.27
C ARG A 323 -13.93 2.38 -2.04
N ARG A 324 -13.46 2.37 -3.30
CA ARG A 324 -13.37 3.58 -4.12
C ARG A 324 -14.74 4.21 -4.38
N VAL A 325 -15.73 3.38 -4.72
CA VAL A 325 -17.11 3.85 -4.95
C VAL A 325 -17.73 4.43 -3.67
N LEU A 326 -17.37 3.89 -2.50
CA LEU A 326 -17.81 4.40 -1.20
C LEU A 326 -17.11 5.74 -0.89
N GLU A 327 -15.79 5.85 -1.11
CA GLU A 327 -15.02 7.10 -0.94
C GLU A 327 -15.56 8.22 -1.83
N ASP A 328 -16.00 7.90 -3.06
CA ASP A 328 -16.63 8.85 -4.00
C ASP A 328 -18.07 9.23 -3.58
N GLY A 329 -18.61 8.70 -2.48
CA GLY A 329 -19.98 8.97 -2.03
C GLY A 329 -21.09 8.37 -2.91
N LYS A 330 -20.75 7.51 -3.87
CA LYS A 330 -21.72 6.93 -4.83
C LYS A 330 -22.46 5.71 -4.27
N MET A 331 -22.09 5.24 -3.09
CA MET A 331 -22.68 4.08 -2.42
C MET A 331 -23.03 4.42 -0.96
N PRO A 332 -24.21 4.00 -0.46
CA PRO A 332 -24.55 4.19 0.94
C PRO A 332 -23.59 3.41 1.85
N PRO A 333 -23.11 4.02 2.96
CA PRO A 333 -22.13 3.40 3.86
C PRO A 333 -22.60 2.07 4.47
N GLN A 334 -23.90 1.86 4.61
CA GLN A 334 -24.46 0.62 5.15
C GLN A 334 -24.21 -0.58 4.22
N LEU A 335 -24.18 -0.38 2.91
CA LEU A 335 -23.87 -1.40 1.94
C LEU A 335 -22.34 -1.58 1.81
N GLY A 336 -21.62 -0.48 1.64
CA GLY A 336 -20.16 -0.38 1.66
C GLY A 336 -19.43 -1.58 1.08
N LEU A 337 -18.53 -2.18 1.86
CA LEU A 337 -17.78 -3.38 1.49
C LEU A 337 -18.49 -4.69 1.84
N TRP A 338 -19.58 -4.65 2.61
CA TRP A 338 -20.23 -5.83 3.18
C TRP A 338 -20.90 -6.73 2.14
N TRP A 339 -21.44 -6.16 1.07
CA TRP A 339 -22.06 -6.93 -0.02
C TRP A 339 -21.05 -7.87 -0.71
N VAL A 340 -19.78 -7.47 -0.80
CA VAL A 340 -18.74 -8.31 -1.41
C VAL A 340 -18.49 -9.55 -0.55
N HIS A 341 -18.45 -9.39 0.78
CA HIS A 341 -18.36 -10.54 1.70
C HIS A 341 -19.57 -11.46 1.60
N THR A 342 -20.77 -10.88 1.46
CA THR A 342 -22.02 -11.66 1.29
C THR A 342 -21.97 -12.50 0.01
N VAL A 343 -21.50 -11.93 -1.10
CA VAL A 343 -21.33 -12.69 -2.36
C VAL A 343 -20.33 -13.83 -2.17
N MET A 344 -19.20 -13.58 -1.50
CA MET A 344 -18.21 -14.63 -1.25
C MET A 344 -18.70 -15.71 -0.30
N LEU A 345 -19.49 -15.34 0.69
CA LEU A 345 -20.15 -16.31 1.57
C LEU A 345 -21.09 -17.23 0.77
N ILE A 346 -21.91 -16.67 -0.12
CA ILE A 346 -22.82 -17.44 -0.98
C ILE A 346 -22.02 -18.39 -1.87
N ILE A 347 -20.94 -17.92 -2.50
CA ILE A 347 -20.06 -18.76 -3.33
C ILE A 347 -19.45 -19.90 -2.49
N GLY A 348 -18.92 -19.59 -1.29
CA GLY A 348 -18.34 -20.58 -0.40
C GLY A 348 -19.36 -21.66 0.01
N ILE A 349 -20.55 -21.25 0.42
CA ILE A 349 -21.64 -22.18 0.77
C ILE A 349 -22.03 -23.02 -0.46
N ALA A 350 -22.19 -22.40 -1.63
CA ALA A 350 -22.54 -23.10 -2.87
C ALA A 350 -21.50 -24.17 -3.23
N LEU A 351 -20.19 -23.85 -3.08
CA LEU A 351 -19.11 -24.81 -3.32
C LEU A 351 -19.14 -25.98 -2.32
N ILE A 352 -19.38 -25.70 -1.03
CA ILE A 352 -19.49 -26.74 0.00
C ILE A 352 -20.68 -27.64 -0.24
N VAL A 353 -21.83 -27.08 -0.64
CA VAL A 353 -23.06 -27.85 -0.90
C VAL A 353 -22.97 -28.64 -2.19
N ARG A 354 -22.24 -28.14 -3.19
CA ARG A 354 -22.13 -28.70 -4.54
C ARG A 354 -21.82 -30.20 -4.57
N ASP A 355 -20.87 -30.61 -3.73
CA ASP A 355 -20.34 -31.99 -3.75
C ASP A 355 -21.01 -32.92 -2.70
N ARG A 356 -22.10 -32.45 -2.07
CA ARG A 356 -22.88 -33.21 -1.10
C ARG A 356 -24.14 -33.88 -1.73
N LYS A 357 -24.70 -34.85 -1.01
CA LYS A 357 -25.98 -35.50 -1.38
C LYS A 357 -27.09 -34.48 -1.65
N THR A 358 -27.16 -33.43 -0.83
CA THR A 358 -28.10 -32.31 -1.02
C THR A 358 -27.85 -31.55 -2.31
N GLY A 359 -26.61 -31.29 -2.65
CA GLY A 359 -26.26 -30.59 -3.90
C GLY A 359 -26.47 -31.45 -5.14
N THR A 360 -26.19 -32.74 -5.06
CA THR A 360 -26.48 -33.67 -6.15
C THR A 360 -28.00 -33.83 -6.37
N GLN A 361 -28.80 -33.85 -5.31
CA GLN A 361 -30.27 -33.84 -5.40
C GLN A 361 -30.81 -32.53 -5.98
N LEU A 362 -30.26 -31.38 -5.55
CA LEU A 362 -30.65 -30.07 -6.05
C LEU A 362 -30.33 -29.92 -7.54
N ARG A 363 -29.15 -30.40 -7.99
CA ARG A 363 -28.80 -30.45 -9.42
C ARG A 363 -29.72 -31.38 -10.22
N ALA A 364 -30.02 -32.57 -9.70
CA ALA A 364 -30.94 -33.48 -10.36
C ALA A 364 -32.30 -32.81 -10.52
N TRP A 365 -32.77 -32.09 -9.52
CA TRP A 365 -34.04 -31.38 -9.57
C TRP A 365 -34.00 -30.18 -10.56
N VAL A 366 -32.96 -29.34 -10.55
CA VAL A 366 -32.80 -28.18 -11.45
C VAL A 366 -32.61 -28.62 -12.89
N LEU A 367 -31.90 -29.72 -13.15
CA LEU A 367 -31.65 -30.25 -14.48
C LEU A 367 -32.78 -31.18 -15.00
N GLY A 368 -33.89 -31.33 -14.25
CA GLY A 368 -35.03 -32.14 -14.64
C GLY A 368 -34.72 -33.64 -14.82
N LYS A 369 -33.58 -34.12 -14.32
CA LYS A 369 -33.22 -35.53 -14.30
C LYS A 369 -33.78 -36.14 -13.03
N LYS A 370 -34.90 -36.90 -13.21
CA LYS A 370 -35.42 -37.81 -12.18
C LYS A 370 -34.50 -39.00 -11.97
#